data_f55dd8d1fc3e9dd3cc78c886ef11e154
#
_entry.id   f55dd8d1fc3e9dd3cc78c886ef11e154
#
_cell.length_a   1.000
_cell.length_b   1.000
_cell.length_c   1.000
_cell.angle_alpha   90.00
_cell.angle_beta   90.00
_cell.angle_gamma   90.00
#
_symmetry.space_group_name_H-M   'P 1'
#
loop_
_entity.id
_entity.type
_entity.pdbx_description
1 polymer ?
#
loop_
_entity_poly.entity_id
_entity_poly.type
_entity_poly.pdbx_seq_one_letter_code
_entity_poly.pdbx_strand_id
1 'polypeptide(L)'
;MERKLETAFASDAWFVKIAGRWFPRSLLIDINQGQLNLAEAVLDMAGGEPLPTESLTRDIELPNGINPKLADFSLNYALQNDDRFDEVGPAGQVLWSLRRLQPDFVREVPLPLRYEEVEHHRNSLTVEMAALESQLDDELTPMNESDTQGRIDSLTITLIYPHLRAGTLPMSARARALFPTAYESPRVRFTLVDGRTRQRIPAWVVRNHGYVFGLREWYKSHQLIPGSLVQVRRGDK
;
A
#
# COMPACT_ATOMS: atom_id res chain seq x y z
N MET A 1 -19.66 4.83 -19.60
CA MET A 1 -19.87 6.28 -19.43
C MET A 1 -18.90 6.86 -18.40
N GLU A 2 -18.74 6.24 -17.23
CA GLU A 2 -17.79 6.68 -16.18
C GLU A 2 -16.35 6.88 -16.65
N ARG A 3 -15.74 5.93 -17.32
CA ARG A 3 -14.36 6.05 -17.85
C ARG A 3 -14.13 7.28 -18.74
N LYS A 4 -15.14 7.67 -19.56
CA LYS A 4 -15.03 8.86 -20.42
C LYS A 4 -15.08 10.16 -19.61
N LEU A 5 -15.87 10.21 -18.54
CA LEU A 5 -15.93 11.34 -17.62
C LEU A 5 -14.64 11.45 -16.81
N GLU A 6 -14.11 10.35 -16.30
CA GLU A 6 -12.83 10.34 -15.59
C GLU A 6 -11.68 10.84 -16.47
N THR A 7 -11.62 10.40 -17.72
CA THR A 7 -10.59 10.87 -18.67
C THR A 7 -10.76 12.37 -18.97
N ALA A 8 -11.99 12.86 -19.11
CA ALA A 8 -12.26 14.27 -19.32
C ALA A 8 -11.85 15.14 -18.12
N PHE A 9 -12.20 14.72 -16.89
CA PHE A 9 -11.81 15.43 -15.67
C PHE A 9 -10.29 15.37 -15.41
N ALA A 10 -9.64 14.25 -15.74
CA ALA A 10 -8.19 14.12 -15.58
C ALA A 10 -7.39 15.02 -16.54
N SER A 11 -7.97 15.37 -17.69
CA SER A 11 -7.34 16.28 -18.65
C SER A 11 -7.67 17.77 -18.39
N ASP A 12 -8.56 18.04 -17.44
CA ASP A 12 -9.04 19.40 -17.17
C ASP A 12 -8.40 19.96 -15.89
N ALA A 13 -7.64 21.05 -16.03
CA ALA A 13 -6.96 21.73 -14.92
C ALA A 13 -7.92 22.32 -13.86
N TRP A 14 -9.23 22.38 -14.15
CA TRP A 14 -10.25 22.90 -13.23
C TRP A 14 -10.65 21.92 -12.13
N PHE A 15 -10.31 20.64 -12.29
CA PHE A 15 -10.64 19.61 -11.32
C PHE A 15 -9.39 18.97 -10.73
N VAL A 16 -9.50 18.57 -9.46
CA VAL A 16 -8.49 17.81 -8.75
C VAL A 16 -9.12 16.50 -8.24
N LYS A 17 -8.33 15.43 -8.23
CA LYS A 17 -8.76 14.13 -7.73
C LYS A 17 -7.99 13.78 -6.47
N ILE A 18 -8.71 13.36 -5.42
CA ILE A 18 -8.12 12.88 -4.17
C ILE A 18 -8.98 11.74 -3.65
N ALA A 19 -8.34 10.62 -3.31
CA ALA A 19 -9.01 9.44 -2.75
C ALA A 19 -10.24 9.01 -3.56
N GLY A 20 -10.10 8.98 -4.88
CA GLY A 20 -11.16 8.61 -5.82
C GLY A 20 -12.28 9.63 -6.01
N ARG A 21 -12.18 10.84 -5.42
CA ARG A 21 -13.19 11.90 -5.53
C ARG A 21 -12.68 13.09 -6.33
N TRP A 22 -13.51 13.64 -7.20
CA TRP A 22 -13.24 14.84 -7.99
C TRP A 22 -13.80 16.07 -7.31
N PHE A 23 -13.03 17.17 -7.35
CA PHE A 23 -13.43 18.42 -6.75
C PHE A 23 -13.00 19.62 -7.62
N PRO A 24 -13.84 20.69 -7.74
CA PRO A 24 -13.43 21.90 -8.45
C PRO A 24 -12.29 22.61 -7.72
N ARG A 25 -11.19 22.85 -8.42
CA ARG A 25 -10.00 23.51 -7.87
C ARG A 25 -10.28 24.93 -7.35
N SER A 26 -11.21 25.63 -7.99
CA SER A 26 -11.56 27.01 -7.60
C SER A 26 -12.26 27.14 -6.25
N LEU A 27 -12.75 26.03 -5.69
CA LEU A 27 -13.39 26.02 -4.37
C LEU A 27 -12.43 25.67 -3.24
N LEU A 28 -11.20 25.24 -3.56
CA LEU A 28 -10.21 24.87 -2.54
C LEU A 28 -9.79 26.11 -1.74
N ILE A 29 -9.59 25.88 -0.46
CA ILE A 29 -9.03 26.87 0.46
C ILE A 29 -7.51 26.81 0.34
N ASP A 30 -6.87 27.94 0.38
CA ASP A 30 -5.41 28.02 0.42
C ASP A 30 -4.91 27.56 1.80
N ILE A 31 -4.10 26.52 1.79
CA ILE A 31 -3.41 26.00 2.99
C ILE A 31 -1.97 26.50 2.96
N ASN A 32 -1.64 27.33 3.92
CA ASN A 32 -0.32 27.95 3.98
C ASN A 32 0.75 27.03 4.59
N GLN A 33 2.01 27.42 4.41
CA GLN A 33 3.17 26.65 4.88
C GLN A 33 3.17 26.45 6.42
N GLY A 34 2.65 27.41 7.18
CA GLY A 34 2.55 27.29 8.64
C GLY A 34 1.60 26.15 9.05
N GLN A 35 0.48 26.01 8.34
CA GLN A 35 -0.50 24.95 8.56
C GLN A 35 0.08 23.58 8.17
N LEU A 36 0.86 23.48 7.07
CA LEU A 36 1.56 22.26 6.71
C LEU A 36 2.64 21.88 7.74
N ASN A 37 3.34 22.86 8.31
CA ASN A 37 4.31 22.60 9.38
C ASN A 37 3.63 22.10 10.67
N LEU A 38 2.42 22.58 10.99
CA LEU A 38 1.63 22.02 12.09
C LEU A 38 1.19 20.58 11.80
N ALA A 39 0.74 20.28 10.58
CA ALA A 39 0.41 18.92 10.17
C ALA A 39 1.63 17.99 10.31
N GLU A 40 2.82 18.46 9.93
CA GLU A 40 4.06 17.70 10.11
C GLU A 40 4.35 17.43 11.59
N ALA A 41 4.21 18.44 12.44
CA ALA A 41 4.44 18.28 13.88
C ALA A 41 3.47 17.27 14.52
N VAL A 42 2.19 17.30 14.14
CA VAL A 42 1.18 16.35 14.64
C VAL A 42 1.52 14.92 14.22
N LEU A 43 1.90 14.70 12.96
CA LEU A 43 2.31 13.39 12.46
C LEU A 43 3.63 12.91 13.08
N ASP A 44 4.55 13.83 13.38
CA ASP A 44 5.80 13.50 14.06
C ASP A 44 5.56 13.04 15.49
N MET A 45 4.67 13.70 16.21
CA MET A 45 4.24 13.32 17.55
C MET A 45 3.55 11.94 17.59
N ALA A 46 2.92 11.53 16.50
CA ALA A 46 2.35 10.19 16.35
C ALA A 46 3.42 9.09 16.15
N GLY A 47 4.70 9.45 16.04
CA GLY A 47 5.81 8.50 16.00
C GLY A 47 5.82 7.55 14.81
N GLY A 48 5.25 7.96 13.67
CA GLY A 48 5.18 7.18 12.45
C GLY A 48 3.85 6.40 12.27
N GLU A 49 2.93 6.46 13.22
CA GLU A 49 1.57 5.96 12.99
C GLU A 49 0.82 6.92 12.06
N PRO A 50 0.19 6.42 10.99
CA PRO A 50 -0.62 7.24 10.11
C PRO A 50 -1.86 7.80 10.80
N LEU A 51 -2.19 9.05 10.52
CA LEU A 51 -3.37 9.71 11.08
C LEU A 51 -4.39 10.06 9.99
N PRO A 52 -5.70 9.99 10.30
CA PRO A 52 -6.74 10.45 9.40
C PRO A 52 -6.75 11.98 9.33
N THR A 53 -7.24 12.52 8.22
CA THR A 53 -7.30 13.97 7.96
C THR A 53 -8.00 14.72 9.08
N GLU A 54 -9.07 14.16 9.64
CA GLU A 54 -9.86 14.77 10.71
C GLU A 54 -9.04 14.98 12.00
N SER A 55 -8.01 14.16 12.22
CA SER A 55 -7.09 14.37 13.34
C SER A 55 -6.14 15.53 13.09
N LEU A 56 -5.72 15.73 11.84
CA LEU A 56 -4.87 16.85 11.47
C LEU A 56 -5.65 18.17 11.47
N THR A 57 -6.86 18.20 10.92
CA THR A 57 -7.70 19.41 10.86
C THR A 57 -8.11 19.93 12.23
N ARG A 58 -8.15 19.05 13.25
CA ARG A 58 -8.47 19.46 14.64
C ARG A 58 -7.39 20.36 15.23
N ASP A 59 -6.13 20.09 14.90
CA ASP A 59 -4.98 20.78 15.48
C ASP A 59 -4.49 21.95 14.60
N ILE A 60 -5.02 22.03 13.37
CA ILE A 60 -4.71 23.10 12.42
C ILE A 60 -5.82 24.14 12.47
N GLU A 61 -5.47 25.39 12.77
CA GLU A 61 -6.41 26.52 12.74
C GLU A 61 -6.78 26.82 11.28
N LEU A 62 -7.97 26.37 10.88
CA LEU A 62 -8.59 26.72 9.60
C LEU A 62 -9.56 27.88 9.79
N PRO A 63 -9.81 28.72 8.76
CA PRO A 63 -10.72 29.85 8.85
C PRO A 63 -12.12 29.44 9.33
N ASN A 64 -12.71 30.22 10.24
CA ASN A 64 -14.03 29.94 10.79
C ASN A 64 -15.13 29.99 9.73
N GLY A 65 -16.14 29.11 9.86
CA GLY A 65 -17.33 29.11 9.00
C GLY A 65 -17.18 28.32 7.69
N ILE A 66 -16.08 27.62 7.50
CA ILE A 66 -15.86 26.78 6.32
C ILE A 66 -16.55 25.42 6.53
N ASN A 67 -17.09 24.86 5.44
CA ASN A 67 -17.62 23.52 5.45
C ASN A 67 -16.50 22.51 5.80
N PRO A 68 -16.65 21.67 6.83
CA PRO A 68 -15.61 20.72 7.26
C PRO A 68 -15.10 19.81 6.14
N LYS A 69 -15.99 19.34 5.25
CA LYS A 69 -15.60 18.48 4.12
C LYS A 69 -14.73 19.23 3.10
N LEU A 70 -14.96 20.55 2.94
CA LEU A 70 -14.13 21.38 2.08
C LEU A 70 -12.77 21.61 2.73
N ALA A 71 -12.72 21.83 4.03
CA ALA A 71 -11.50 21.97 4.81
C ALA A 71 -10.63 20.71 4.69
N ASP A 72 -11.20 19.53 4.95
CA ASP A 72 -10.52 18.25 4.83
C ASP A 72 -9.99 18.02 3.41
N PHE A 73 -10.80 18.32 2.39
CA PHE A 73 -10.39 18.13 1.00
C PHE A 73 -9.24 19.07 0.61
N SER A 74 -9.31 20.34 1.05
CA SER A 74 -8.26 21.34 0.79
C SER A 74 -6.95 20.96 1.48
N LEU A 75 -7.02 20.50 2.73
CA LEU A 75 -5.85 20.00 3.45
C LEU A 75 -5.26 18.76 2.75
N ASN A 76 -6.09 17.80 2.38
CA ASN A 76 -5.64 16.61 1.64
C ASN A 76 -4.93 16.98 0.34
N TYR A 77 -5.47 17.95 -0.39
CA TYR A 77 -4.84 18.44 -1.62
C TYR A 77 -3.48 19.10 -1.36
N ALA A 78 -3.38 19.91 -0.31
CA ALA A 78 -2.11 20.55 0.05
C ALA A 78 -1.07 19.51 0.49
N LEU A 79 -1.45 18.54 1.32
CA LEU A 79 -0.58 17.46 1.77
C LEU A 79 -0.10 16.57 0.60
N GLN A 80 -0.97 16.28 -0.38
CA GLN A 80 -0.61 15.48 -1.55
C GLN A 80 0.43 16.18 -2.44
N ASN A 81 0.45 17.51 -2.46
CA ASN A 81 1.41 18.30 -3.24
C ASN A 81 2.69 18.65 -2.48
N ASP A 82 2.86 18.19 -1.25
CA ASP A 82 4.05 18.42 -0.44
C ASP A 82 4.81 17.11 -0.22
N ASP A 83 6.06 17.07 -0.66
CA ASP A 83 6.90 15.86 -0.65
C ASP A 83 7.20 15.27 0.73
N ARG A 84 6.88 15.98 1.80
CA ARG A 84 7.04 15.47 3.18
C ARG A 84 6.01 14.40 3.53
N PHE A 85 4.84 14.43 2.90
CA PHE A 85 3.70 13.60 3.25
C PHE A 85 3.44 12.52 2.21
N ASP A 86 2.92 11.40 2.67
CA ASP A 86 2.38 10.32 1.84
C ASP A 86 0.98 9.95 2.36
N GLU A 87 0.03 9.83 1.43
CA GLU A 87 -1.25 9.18 1.71
C GLU A 87 -1.01 7.68 1.69
N VAL A 88 -1.38 6.98 2.77
CA VAL A 88 -1.07 5.55 2.97
C VAL A 88 -2.28 4.72 3.39
N GLY A 89 -3.47 5.30 3.30
CA GLY A 89 -4.71 4.64 3.67
C GLY A 89 -5.17 3.58 2.67
N PRO A 90 -5.89 2.56 3.13
CA PRO A 90 -6.62 1.67 2.25
C PRO A 90 -7.76 2.41 1.56
N ALA A 91 -8.24 1.87 0.42
CA ALA A 91 -9.35 2.47 -0.32
C ALA A 91 -10.58 2.67 0.59
N GLY A 92 -11.09 3.90 0.63
CA GLY A 92 -12.19 4.34 1.50
C GLY A 92 -11.76 5.07 2.77
N GLN A 93 -10.47 5.10 3.09
CA GLN A 93 -9.92 5.81 4.24
C GLN A 93 -8.68 6.60 3.83
N VAL A 94 -8.67 7.90 4.10
CA VAL A 94 -7.50 8.76 3.88
C VAL A 94 -6.66 8.79 5.15
N LEU A 95 -5.43 8.31 5.07
CA LEU A 95 -4.47 8.32 6.17
C LEU A 95 -3.17 8.96 5.69
N TRP A 96 -2.66 9.88 6.46
CA TRP A 96 -1.42 10.60 6.18
C TRP A 96 -0.27 10.11 7.05
N SER A 97 0.90 10.00 6.47
CA SER A 97 2.14 9.64 7.14
C SER A 97 3.28 10.52 6.66
N LEU A 98 4.26 10.76 7.53
CA LEU A 98 5.51 11.42 7.12
C LEU A 98 6.39 10.42 6.38
N ARG A 99 6.78 10.77 5.15
CA ARG A 99 7.65 9.93 4.29
C ARG A 99 8.97 9.58 4.97
N ARG A 100 9.55 10.50 5.73
CA ARG A 100 10.80 10.28 6.46
C ARG A 100 10.71 9.27 7.60
N LEU A 101 9.51 9.03 8.15
CA LEU A 101 9.27 8.07 9.22
C LEU A 101 8.84 6.69 8.70
N GLN A 102 8.61 6.55 7.41
CA GLN A 102 8.31 5.24 6.81
C GLN A 102 9.56 4.34 6.83
N PRO A 103 9.40 3.03 7.03
CA PRO A 103 10.51 2.08 6.97
C PRO A 103 11.24 2.14 5.61
N ASP A 104 12.56 1.98 5.61
CA ASP A 104 13.35 2.03 4.38
C ASP A 104 12.85 1.02 3.33
N PHE A 105 12.50 -0.20 3.75
CA PHE A 105 11.99 -1.26 2.87
C PHE A 105 10.54 -1.04 2.38
N VAL A 106 9.91 0.05 2.77
CA VAL A 106 8.65 0.54 2.17
C VAL A 106 8.97 1.57 1.08
N ARG A 107 10.03 2.36 1.26
CA ARG A 107 10.46 3.41 0.32
C ARG A 107 11.33 2.84 -0.81
N GLU A 108 12.17 1.87 -0.49
CA GLU A 108 13.13 1.26 -1.43
C GLU A 108 13.01 -0.26 -1.41
N VAL A 109 13.23 -0.87 -2.57
CA VAL A 109 13.24 -2.34 -2.69
C VAL A 109 14.38 -2.92 -1.86
N PRO A 110 14.09 -3.86 -0.94
CA PRO A 110 15.14 -4.56 -0.18
C PRO A 110 16.16 -5.24 -1.09
N LEU A 111 17.43 -5.17 -0.74
CA LEU A 111 18.50 -5.78 -1.54
C LEU A 111 18.23 -7.25 -1.93
N PRO A 112 17.71 -8.14 -1.03
CA PRO A 112 17.39 -9.51 -1.40
C PRO A 112 16.30 -9.66 -2.48
N LEU A 113 15.49 -8.61 -2.72
CA LEU A 113 14.41 -8.57 -3.72
C LEU A 113 14.80 -7.80 -4.99
N ARG A 114 16.04 -7.35 -5.11
CA ARG A 114 16.55 -6.74 -6.33
C ARG A 114 17.05 -7.85 -7.24
N TYR A 115 16.14 -8.35 -8.08
CA TYR A 115 16.47 -9.38 -9.04
C TYR A 115 17.21 -8.79 -10.23
N GLU A 116 18.25 -9.48 -10.68
CA GLU A 116 18.88 -9.22 -11.97
C GLU A 116 18.10 -9.99 -13.04
N GLU A 117 17.77 -9.32 -14.12
CA GLU A 117 17.12 -9.95 -15.25
C GLU A 117 18.15 -10.84 -15.97
N VAL A 118 17.93 -12.15 -15.89
CA VAL A 118 18.79 -13.14 -16.57
C VAL A 118 18.08 -13.61 -17.84
N GLU A 119 18.71 -13.41 -18.98
CA GLU A 119 18.21 -13.98 -20.24
C GLU A 119 18.15 -15.51 -20.11
N HIS A 120 16.97 -16.05 -20.21
CA HIS A 120 16.74 -17.49 -20.24
C HIS A 120 15.74 -17.85 -21.33
N HIS A 121 16.00 -18.97 -21.98
CA HIS A 121 15.07 -19.51 -22.97
C HIS A 121 14.12 -20.49 -22.27
N ARG A 122 12.86 -20.14 -22.19
CA ARG A 122 11.82 -20.97 -21.56
C ARG A 122 11.76 -22.39 -22.15
N ASN A 123 12.14 -22.53 -23.42
CA ASN A 123 12.22 -23.83 -24.12
C ASN A 123 13.38 -24.71 -23.64
N SER A 124 14.30 -24.19 -22.84
CA SER A 124 15.41 -24.99 -22.25
C SER A 124 15.05 -25.58 -20.89
N LEU A 125 13.90 -25.24 -20.31
CA LEU A 125 13.42 -25.82 -19.06
C LEU A 125 13.01 -27.27 -19.29
N THR A 126 13.45 -28.17 -18.39
CA THR A 126 12.89 -29.53 -18.34
C THR A 126 11.45 -29.51 -17.85
N VAL A 127 10.71 -30.61 -18.07
CA VAL A 127 9.33 -30.74 -17.59
C VAL A 127 9.25 -30.61 -16.06
N GLU A 128 10.25 -31.12 -15.34
CA GLU A 128 10.33 -31.02 -13.89
C GLU A 128 10.60 -29.58 -13.44
N MET A 129 11.49 -28.84 -14.14
CA MET A 129 11.76 -27.42 -13.84
C MET A 129 10.54 -26.57 -14.12
N ALA A 130 9.82 -26.79 -15.21
CA ALA A 130 8.58 -26.09 -15.51
C ALA A 130 7.48 -26.39 -14.47
N ALA A 131 7.42 -27.62 -13.94
CA ALA A 131 6.51 -27.99 -12.87
C ALA A 131 6.86 -27.28 -11.55
N LEU A 132 8.16 -27.16 -11.22
CA LEU A 132 8.62 -26.39 -10.06
C LEU A 132 8.30 -24.89 -10.22
N GLU A 133 8.56 -24.31 -11.40
CA GLU A 133 8.21 -22.91 -11.70
C GLU A 133 6.72 -22.66 -11.43
N SER A 134 5.84 -23.58 -11.89
CA SER A 134 4.40 -23.45 -11.69
C SER A 134 3.93 -23.56 -10.23
N GLN A 135 4.75 -24.13 -9.35
CA GLN A 135 4.47 -24.22 -7.91
C GLN A 135 4.90 -22.96 -7.15
N LEU A 136 5.78 -22.15 -7.74
CA LEU A 136 6.18 -20.87 -7.17
C LEU A 136 5.11 -19.82 -7.56
N ASP A 137 4.44 -19.30 -6.56
CA ASP A 137 3.46 -18.21 -6.72
C ASP A 137 4.02 -16.96 -6.05
N ASP A 138 4.83 -16.22 -6.79
CA ASP A 138 5.54 -15.02 -6.34
C ASP A 138 5.14 -13.77 -7.13
N GLU A 139 5.80 -12.65 -6.89
CA GLU A 139 5.51 -11.36 -7.55
C GLU A 139 5.82 -11.35 -9.05
N LEU A 140 6.61 -12.29 -9.54
CA LEU A 140 6.98 -12.43 -10.95
C LEU A 140 6.04 -13.38 -11.71
N THR A 141 5.22 -14.14 -11.00
CA THR A 141 4.28 -15.07 -11.60
C THR A 141 3.25 -14.33 -12.45
N PRO A 142 3.15 -14.61 -13.76
CA PRO A 142 2.20 -13.94 -14.64
C PRO A 142 0.76 -14.27 -14.25
N MET A 143 -0.14 -13.31 -14.47
CA MET A 143 -1.58 -13.56 -14.33
C MET A 143 -2.06 -14.47 -15.45
N ASN A 144 -2.65 -15.60 -15.08
CA ASN A 144 -3.44 -16.40 -16.02
C ASN A 144 -4.89 -15.90 -16.03
N GLU A 145 -5.57 -16.00 -17.17
CA GLU A 145 -6.98 -15.58 -17.30
C GLU A 145 -7.91 -16.32 -16.32
N SER A 146 -7.57 -17.56 -15.96
CA SER A 146 -8.29 -18.35 -14.96
C SER A 146 -8.17 -17.80 -13.53
N ASP A 147 -7.13 -17.07 -13.20
CA ASP A 147 -6.89 -16.53 -11.84
C ASP A 147 -7.76 -15.30 -11.53
N THR A 148 -8.42 -14.73 -12.56
CA THR A 148 -9.32 -13.58 -12.39
C THR A 148 -10.76 -13.96 -12.08
N GLN A 149 -11.11 -15.25 -12.17
CA GLN A 149 -12.47 -15.73 -11.96
C GLN A 149 -12.66 -16.31 -10.55
N GLY A 150 -12.97 -15.44 -9.59
CA GLY A 150 -13.44 -15.86 -8.28
C GLY A 150 -12.95 -15.00 -7.11
N ARG A 151 -13.75 -14.96 -6.05
CA ARG A 151 -13.34 -14.33 -4.80
C ARG A 151 -12.39 -15.28 -4.08
N ILE A 152 -11.15 -14.86 -3.93
CA ILE A 152 -10.15 -15.60 -3.16
C ILE A 152 -10.28 -15.17 -1.69
N ASP A 153 -10.63 -16.11 -0.81
CA ASP A 153 -10.73 -15.87 0.63
C ASP A 153 -9.50 -16.34 1.40
N SER A 154 -8.71 -17.25 0.82
CA SER A 154 -7.42 -17.67 1.37
C SER A 154 -6.45 -18.13 0.29
N LEU A 155 -5.17 -17.96 0.55
CA LEU A 155 -4.08 -18.41 -0.31
C LEU A 155 -2.94 -18.95 0.56
N THR A 156 -2.30 -20.03 0.13
CA THR A 156 -1.07 -20.53 0.74
C THR A 156 0.11 -20.13 -0.13
N ILE A 157 1.09 -19.47 0.48
CA ILE A 157 2.28 -18.95 -0.18
C ILE A 157 3.49 -19.70 0.35
N THR A 158 4.34 -20.18 -0.53
CA THR A 158 5.63 -20.76 -0.17
C THR A 158 6.63 -19.64 0.08
N LEU A 159 7.19 -19.60 1.29
CA LEU A 159 8.14 -18.55 1.66
C LEU A 159 9.53 -18.89 1.08
N ILE A 160 9.96 -18.12 0.10
CA ILE A 160 11.29 -18.25 -0.51
C ILE A 160 12.34 -17.46 0.29
N TYR A 161 13.62 -17.81 0.12
CA TYR A 161 14.73 -17.22 0.87
C TYR A 161 14.81 -15.68 0.78
N PRO A 162 14.66 -15.03 -0.39
CA PRO A 162 14.71 -13.56 -0.48
C PRO A 162 13.67 -12.89 0.40
N HIS A 163 12.43 -13.37 0.39
CA HIS A 163 11.33 -12.81 1.20
C HIS A 163 11.53 -13.07 2.70
N LEU A 164 11.99 -14.27 3.07
CA LEU A 164 12.34 -14.56 4.47
C LEU A 164 13.41 -13.57 4.97
N ARG A 165 14.45 -13.34 4.18
CA ARG A 165 15.55 -12.44 4.53
C ARG A 165 15.12 -10.98 4.61
N ALA A 166 14.29 -10.54 3.69
CA ALA A 166 13.75 -9.18 3.67
C ALA A 166 12.69 -8.94 4.76
N GLY A 167 12.05 -9.98 5.29
CA GLY A 167 10.91 -9.87 6.20
C GLY A 167 9.64 -9.44 5.45
N THR A 168 9.51 -9.91 4.21
CA THR A 168 8.42 -9.59 3.29
C THR A 168 7.67 -10.85 2.88
N LEU A 169 6.48 -10.70 2.33
CA LEU A 169 5.70 -11.76 1.70
C LEU A 169 5.48 -11.38 0.23
N PRO A 170 5.67 -12.29 -0.74
CA PRO A 170 5.40 -12.00 -2.14
C PRO A 170 3.91 -11.70 -2.35
N MET A 171 3.63 -10.76 -3.24
CA MET A 171 2.29 -10.39 -3.63
C MET A 171 2.07 -10.78 -5.09
N SER A 172 1.89 -12.06 -5.32
CA SER A 172 1.54 -12.60 -6.62
C SER A 172 0.22 -12.02 -7.15
N ALA A 173 -0.08 -12.28 -8.40
CA ALA A 173 -1.32 -11.84 -9.02
C ALA A 173 -2.56 -12.29 -8.24
N ARG A 174 -2.58 -13.53 -7.74
CA ARG A 174 -3.66 -14.06 -6.88
C ARG A 174 -3.66 -13.44 -5.49
N ALA A 175 -2.49 -13.28 -4.88
CA ALA A 175 -2.35 -12.69 -3.56
C ALA A 175 -2.83 -11.23 -3.49
N ARG A 176 -2.71 -10.47 -4.58
CA ARG A 176 -3.20 -9.07 -4.67
C ARG A 176 -4.66 -8.90 -4.27
N ALA A 177 -5.49 -9.91 -4.51
CA ALA A 177 -6.91 -9.88 -4.15
C ALA A 177 -7.18 -9.94 -2.64
N LEU A 178 -6.23 -10.43 -1.83
CA LEU A 178 -6.34 -10.55 -0.37
C LEU A 178 -5.91 -9.29 0.36
N PHE A 179 -5.05 -8.47 -0.25
CA PHE A 179 -4.48 -7.29 0.39
C PHE A 179 -5.26 -6.01 0.05
N PRO A 180 -5.24 -5.00 0.94
CA PRO A 180 -5.97 -3.77 0.72
C PRO A 180 -5.47 -3.06 -0.54
N THR A 181 -6.43 -2.43 -1.23
CA THR A 181 -6.16 -1.54 -2.35
C THR A 181 -6.10 -0.10 -1.86
N ALA A 182 -5.45 0.78 -2.63
CA ALA A 182 -5.56 2.22 -2.47
C ALA A 182 -6.13 2.83 -3.76
N TYR A 183 -6.58 4.08 -3.70
CA TYR A 183 -7.01 4.80 -4.89
C TYR A 183 -5.82 5.25 -5.73
N GLU A 184 -4.82 5.86 -5.11
CA GLU A 184 -3.71 6.52 -5.79
C GLU A 184 -2.36 6.14 -5.19
N SER A 185 -2.32 5.78 -3.90
CA SER A 185 -1.08 5.49 -3.20
C SER A 185 -0.42 4.19 -3.67
N PRO A 186 0.89 4.19 -3.92
CA PRO A 186 1.65 2.98 -4.20
C PRO A 186 1.93 2.13 -2.95
N ARG A 187 1.69 2.69 -1.76
CA ARG A 187 1.99 2.09 -0.45
C ARG A 187 0.77 2.18 0.44
N VAL A 188 0.39 1.09 1.07
CA VAL A 188 -0.78 1.04 1.95
C VAL A 188 -0.38 0.48 3.31
N ARG A 189 -0.64 1.26 4.36
CA ARG A 189 -0.49 0.83 5.74
C ARG A 189 -1.72 0.04 6.15
N PHE A 190 -1.53 -1.14 6.74
CA PHE A 190 -2.61 -1.97 7.23
C PHE A 190 -2.14 -2.87 8.38
N THR A 191 -3.04 -3.63 8.96
CA THR A 191 -2.74 -4.55 10.05
C THR A 191 -2.99 -5.99 9.61
N LEU A 192 -1.98 -6.83 9.73
CA LEU A 192 -2.13 -8.28 9.71
C LEU A 192 -2.47 -8.78 11.13
N VAL A 193 -3.16 -9.91 11.20
CA VAL A 193 -3.46 -10.57 12.47
C VAL A 193 -2.94 -12.00 12.40
N ASP A 194 -2.07 -12.36 13.33
CA ASP A 194 -1.61 -13.74 13.47
C ASP A 194 -2.80 -14.65 13.79
N GLY A 195 -3.00 -15.66 12.96
CA GLY A 195 -4.13 -16.60 13.10
C GLY A 195 -4.07 -17.45 14.37
N ARG A 196 -2.89 -17.63 14.96
CA ARG A 196 -2.68 -18.45 16.18
C ARG A 196 -2.74 -17.63 17.44
N THR A 197 -1.98 -16.54 17.49
CA THR A 197 -1.78 -15.74 18.71
C THR A 197 -2.72 -14.55 18.79
N ARG A 198 -3.40 -14.19 17.70
CA ARG A 198 -4.20 -12.96 17.55
C ARG A 198 -3.39 -11.68 17.69
N GLN A 199 -2.08 -11.76 17.67
CA GLN A 199 -1.21 -10.59 17.67
C GLN A 199 -1.46 -9.75 16.40
N ARG A 200 -1.56 -8.43 16.61
CA ARG A 200 -1.66 -7.46 15.52
C ARG A 200 -0.26 -7.10 15.04
N ILE A 201 -0.03 -7.21 13.75
CA ILE A 201 1.26 -6.98 13.11
C ILE A 201 1.06 -5.80 12.14
N PRO A 202 1.68 -4.66 12.42
CA PRO A 202 1.65 -3.55 11.49
C PRO A 202 2.42 -3.90 10.22
N ALA A 203 1.77 -3.72 9.07
CA ALA A 203 2.31 -4.13 7.79
C ALA A 203 2.07 -3.07 6.69
N TRP A 204 2.77 -3.21 5.59
CA TRP A 204 2.69 -2.35 4.43
C TRP A 204 2.51 -3.17 3.16
N VAL A 205 1.56 -2.79 2.33
CA VAL A 205 1.50 -3.26 0.94
C VAL A 205 2.33 -2.31 0.08
N VAL A 206 3.36 -2.81 -0.58
CA VAL A 206 4.18 -2.06 -1.53
C VAL A 206 3.83 -2.54 -2.94
N ARG A 207 2.85 -1.87 -3.55
CA ARG A 207 2.20 -2.34 -4.78
C ARG A 207 3.12 -2.34 -5.99
N ASN A 208 3.94 -1.30 -6.12
CA ASN A 208 4.83 -1.13 -7.28
C ASN A 208 5.90 -2.22 -7.34
N HIS A 209 6.19 -2.85 -6.21
CA HIS A 209 7.25 -3.85 -6.09
C HIS A 209 6.73 -5.25 -5.72
N GLY A 210 5.40 -5.41 -5.62
CA GLY A 210 4.77 -6.72 -5.48
C GLY A 210 5.06 -7.44 -4.16
N TYR A 211 5.18 -6.74 -3.03
CA TYR A 211 5.37 -7.39 -1.73
C TYR A 211 4.62 -6.72 -0.58
N VAL A 212 4.44 -7.48 0.49
CA VAL A 212 3.97 -7.01 1.79
C VAL A 212 5.16 -7.00 2.75
N PHE A 213 5.43 -5.85 3.40
CA PHE A 213 6.51 -5.66 4.37
C PHE A 213 5.98 -5.64 5.81
N GLY A 214 6.83 -6.06 6.78
CA GLY A 214 6.55 -5.98 8.23
C GLY A 214 6.55 -7.33 8.93
N LEU A 215 6.92 -8.42 8.26
CA LEU A 215 6.80 -9.79 8.79
C LEU A 215 8.08 -10.36 9.44
N ARG A 216 9.18 -9.60 9.48
CA ARG A 216 10.49 -10.10 9.94
C ARG A 216 10.44 -10.71 11.36
N GLU A 217 9.82 -10.00 12.31
CA GLU A 217 9.76 -10.46 13.69
C GLU A 217 8.78 -11.62 13.86
N TRP A 218 7.72 -11.64 13.07
CA TRP A 218 6.78 -12.75 13.01
C TRP A 218 7.45 -14.02 12.45
N TYR A 219 8.27 -13.90 11.42
CA TYR A 219 9.05 -15.04 10.88
C TYR A 219 10.00 -15.60 11.92
N LYS A 220 10.71 -14.75 12.66
CA LYS A 220 11.60 -15.18 13.74
C LYS A 220 10.86 -15.88 14.87
N SER A 221 9.75 -15.30 15.33
CA SER A 221 8.97 -15.86 16.45
C SER A 221 8.38 -17.24 16.13
N HIS A 222 8.07 -17.48 14.85
CA HIS A 222 7.55 -18.75 14.36
C HIS A 222 8.65 -19.69 13.81
N GLN A 223 9.92 -19.28 13.88
CA GLN A 223 11.08 -20.05 13.41
C GLN A 223 10.93 -20.53 11.95
N LEU A 224 10.37 -19.65 11.09
CA LEU A 224 10.16 -20.00 9.69
C LEU A 224 11.49 -20.11 8.94
N ILE A 225 11.53 -21.08 8.03
CA ILE A 225 12.67 -21.35 7.14
C ILE A 225 12.22 -21.24 5.67
N PRO A 226 13.14 -21.12 4.71
CA PRO A 226 12.78 -21.20 3.29
C PRO A 226 12.01 -22.50 3.00
N GLY A 227 10.93 -22.42 2.23
CA GLY A 227 10.00 -23.52 1.97
C GLY A 227 8.83 -23.62 2.96
N SER A 228 8.82 -22.82 4.04
CA SER A 228 7.66 -22.76 4.94
C SER A 228 6.42 -22.27 4.20
N LEU A 229 5.26 -22.87 4.54
CA LEU A 229 3.98 -22.50 3.98
C LEU A 229 3.29 -21.45 4.86
N VAL A 230 3.02 -20.28 4.30
CA VAL A 230 2.30 -19.19 4.96
C VAL A 230 0.91 -19.10 4.38
N GLN A 231 -0.12 -19.35 5.20
CA GLN A 231 -1.50 -19.20 4.79
C GLN A 231 -1.98 -17.78 5.11
N VAL A 232 -2.37 -17.05 4.08
CA VAL A 232 -3.03 -15.73 4.19
C VAL A 232 -4.53 -15.93 4.01
N ARG A 233 -5.33 -15.35 4.90
CA ARG A 233 -6.79 -15.37 4.82
C ARG A 233 -7.33 -13.96 4.91
N ARG A 234 -8.45 -13.72 4.24
CA ARG A 234 -9.20 -12.48 4.43
C ARG A 234 -9.72 -12.43 5.86
N GLY A 235 -9.45 -11.36 6.57
CA GLY A 235 -10.01 -11.13 7.90
C GLY A 235 -11.49 -10.78 7.82
N ASP A 236 -12.22 -11.07 8.89
CA ASP A 236 -13.56 -10.51 9.11
C ASP A 236 -13.41 -9.00 9.32
N LYS A 237 -14.34 -8.22 8.76
CA LYS A 237 -14.34 -6.76 8.87
C LYS A 237 -14.72 -6.30 10.26
#